data_66f34a549fce982feef5f2e51b08caf1
#
_entry.id   66f34a549fce982feef5f2e51b08caf1
#
_cell.length_a   1.000
_cell.length_b   1.000
_cell.length_c   1.000
_cell.angle_alpha   90.00
_cell.angle_beta   90.00
_cell.angle_gamma   90.00
#
_symmetry.space_group_name_H-M   'P 1'
#
loop_
_entity.id
_entity.type
_entity.pdbx_description
1 polymer ?
#
loop_
_entity_poly.entity_id
_entity_poly.type
_entity_poly.pdbx_seq_one_letter_code
_entity_poly.pdbx_strand_id
1 'polypeptide(L)'
;LIMPMRFIDGAPYVDGALGSSGGITIAQAEEAGYEKFLFIGTKPRGYVRPEVARPALIRRIFRRYPAIADALIARPAIYNAAKDRLVELERQGKAQLFFPEDMQVVSTERNVHKLSANYQAGKAQTYTEWPRWKEFLLD
;
A
#
# COMPACT_ATOMS: atom_id res chain seq x y z
N LEU A 1 8.29 13.35 0.99
CA LEU A 1 9.63 12.97 0.50
C LEU A 1 9.45 12.14 -0.77
N ILE A 2 9.68 12.72 -1.92
CA ILE A 2 9.70 11.97 -3.18
C ILE A 2 11.06 11.26 -3.20
N MET A 3 11.06 9.92 -3.25
CA MET A 3 12.29 9.17 -3.43
C MET A 3 12.97 9.66 -4.71
N PRO A 4 14.30 9.92 -4.68
CA PRO A 4 15.00 10.39 -5.86
C PRO A 4 14.94 9.32 -6.96
N MET A 5 14.67 9.77 -8.18
CA MET A 5 14.77 8.94 -9.37
C MET A 5 16.17 8.33 -9.46
N ARG A 6 16.25 7.03 -9.73
CA ARG A 6 17.51 6.32 -9.97
C ARG A 6 17.66 6.01 -11.44
N PHE A 7 18.87 6.06 -11.94
CA PHE A 7 19.20 5.68 -13.32
C PHE A 7 19.95 4.36 -13.28
N ILE A 8 19.45 3.37 -14.04
CA ILE A 8 20.05 2.05 -14.22
C ILE A 8 20.16 1.86 -15.72
N ASP A 9 21.36 1.66 -16.24
CA ASP A 9 21.66 1.54 -17.67
C ASP A 9 21.05 2.67 -18.53
N GLY A 10 21.06 3.90 -17.99
CA GLY A 10 20.53 5.08 -18.65
C GLY A 10 19.00 5.25 -18.57
N ALA A 11 18.26 4.26 -18.08
CA ALA A 11 16.81 4.34 -17.89
C ALA A 11 16.43 4.85 -16.50
N PRO A 12 15.44 5.76 -16.38
CA PRO A 12 14.98 6.28 -15.10
C PRO A 12 14.03 5.30 -14.40
N TYR A 13 14.29 5.03 -13.12
CA TYR A 13 13.45 4.20 -12.25
C TYR A 13 12.94 5.02 -11.07
N VAL A 14 11.70 4.72 -10.68
CA VAL A 14 11.01 5.32 -9.53
C VAL A 14 10.39 4.23 -8.66
N ASP A 15 9.78 4.61 -7.53
CA ASP A 15 9.09 3.70 -6.62
C ASP A 15 8.04 2.86 -7.37
N GLY A 16 8.06 1.54 -7.18
CA GLY A 16 7.12 0.60 -7.79
C GLY A 16 5.64 0.87 -7.46
N ALA A 17 5.37 1.57 -6.36
CA ALA A 17 4.01 2.01 -6.02
C ALA A 17 3.44 3.07 -6.99
N LEU A 18 4.24 3.61 -7.91
CA LEU A 18 3.78 4.44 -9.03
C LEU A 18 3.35 3.63 -10.26
N GLY A 19 3.52 2.32 -10.23
CA GLY A 19 3.01 1.42 -11.27
C GLY A 19 1.51 1.17 -11.13
N SER A 20 1.03 0.19 -11.91
CA SER A 20 -0.39 -0.18 -12.02
C SER A 20 -1.03 -0.68 -10.72
N SER A 21 -0.23 -1.04 -9.71
CA SER A 21 -0.73 -1.53 -8.40
C SER A 21 -1.07 -0.43 -7.40
N GLY A 22 -0.63 0.81 -7.63
CA GLY A 22 -0.74 1.89 -6.63
C GLY A 22 -0.02 1.61 -5.30
N GLY A 23 0.67 0.47 -5.19
CA GLY A 23 1.35 -0.05 -4.00
C GLY A 23 0.66 -1.23 -3.33
N ILE A 24 -0.45 -1.74 -3.90
CA ILE A 24 -1.14 -2.96 -3.47
C ILE A 24 -1.23 -3.90 -4.67
N THR A 25 -0.44 -4.96 -4.70
CA THR A 25 -0.24 -5.84 -5.86
C THR A 25 -1.30 -6.94 -6.00
N ILE A 26 -2.54 -6.69 -5.57
CA ILE A 26 -3.60 -7.70 -5.59
C ILE A 26 -3.96 -8.13 -7.02
N ALA A 27 -4.05 -7.19 -7.96
CA ALA A 27 -4.39 -7.51 -9.34
C ALA A 27 -3.32 -8.42 -9.99
N GLN A 28 -2.04 -8.14 -9.72
CA GLN A 28 -0.94 -8.95 -10.23
C GLN A 28 -0.93 -10.36 -9.59
N ALA A 29 -1.33 -10.46 -8.33
CA ALA A 29 -1.44 -11.77 -7.67
C ALA A 29 -2.61 -12.59 -8.22
N GLU A 30 -3.77 -11.97 -8.49
CA GLU A 30 -4.90 -12.62 -9.16
C GLU A 30 -4.53 -13.05 -10.59
N GLU A 31 -3.85 -12.19 -11.35
CA GLU A 31 -3.37 -12.49 -12.70
C GLU A 31 -2.35 -13.65 -12.71
N ALA A 32 -1.55 -13.78 -11.66
CA ALA A 32 -0.62 -14.89 -11.47
C ALA A 32 -1.32 -16.22 -11.03
N GLY A 33 -2.65 -16.20 -10.86
CA GLY A 33 -3.45 -17.38 -10.54
C GLY A 33 -3.56 -17.70 -9.04
N TYR A 34 -3.18 -16.77 -8.16
CA TYR A 34 -3.39 -16.96 -6.72
C TYR A 34 -4.87 -16.73 -6.37
N GLU A 35 -5.43 -17.58 -5.51
CA GLU A 35 -6.84 -17.56 -5.12
C GLU A 35 -7.06 -17.21 -3.64
N LYS A 36 -6.02 -17.33 -2.80
CA LYS A 36 -6.05 -16.98 -1.37
C LYS A 36 -5.02 -15.90 -1.06
N PHE A 37 -5.44 -14.90 -0.28
CA PHE A 37 -4.63 -13.71 -0.02
C PHE A 37 -4.57 -13.38 1.47
N LEU A 38 -3.38 -13.20 2.00
CA LEU A 38 -3.15 -12.54 3.28
C LEU A 38 -2.58 -11.15 3.04
N PHE A 39 -3.34 -10.13 3.36
CA PHE A 39 -2.91 -8.74 3.21
C PHE A 39 -2.57 -8.12 4.57
N ILE A 40 -1.39 -7.54 4.66
CA ILE A 40 -0.92 -6.82 5.86
C ILE A 40 -0.81 -5.35 5.49
N GLY A 41 -1.78 -4.56 5.92
CA GLY A 41 -1.85 -3.12 5.68
C GLY A 41 -1.00 -2.32 6.66
N THR A 42 -0.50 -1.19 6.20
CA THR A 42 0.24 -0.20 7.01
C THR A 42 -0.59 1.06 7.30
N LYS A 43 -1.88 1.01 7.02
CA LYS A 43 -2.84 2.07 7.32
C LYS A 43 -4.10 1.45 7.93
N PRO A 44 -4.83 2.15 8.79
CA PRO A 44 -6.08 1.67 9.33
C PRO A 44 -7.09 1.27 8.24
N ARG A 45 -8.00 0.36 8.55
CA ARG A 45 -9.01 -0.14 7.59
C ARG A 45 -9.80 0.96 6.88
N GLY A 46 -10.21 1.99 7.62
CA GLY A 46 -10.99 3.13 7.09
C GLY A 46 -10.16 4.15 6.28
N TYR A 47 -8.85 3.97 6.18
CA TYR A 47 -8.02 4.93 5.45
C TYR A 47 -8.38 4.97 3.97
N VAL A 48 -8.66 6.16 3.46
CA VAL A 48 -8.80 6.46 2.03
C VAL A 48 -7.65 7.39 1.64
N ARG A 49 -6.91 7.01 0.61
CA ARG A 49 -5.83 7.85 0.10
C ARG A 49 -6.43 9.09 -0.56
N PRO A 50 -6.10 10.31 -0.08
CA PRO A 50 -6.66 11.53 -0.65
C PRO A 50 -6.13 11.78 -2.07
N GLU A 51 -6.96 12.38 -2.90
CA GLU A 51 -6.56 12.84 -4.22
C GLU A 51 -5.44 13.88 -4.16
N VAL A 52 -4.72 14.02 -5.26
CA VAL A 52 -3.67 15.04 -5.39
C VAL A 52 -4.30 16.42 -5.49
N ALA A 53 -4.06 17.26 -4.50
CA ALA A 53 -4.67 18.59 -4.41
C ALA A 53 -4.28 19.55 -5.56
N ARG A 54 -3.09 19.37 -6.15
CA ARG A 54 -2.55 20.28 -7.19
C ARG A 54 -1.95 19.50 -8.36
N PRO A 55 -2.74 18.83 -9.20
CA PRO A 55 -2.23 18.00 -10.29
C PRO A 55 -1.44 18.82 -11.33
N ALA A 56 -1.85 20.07 -11.62
CA ALA A 56 -1.12 20.94 -12.53
C ALA A 56 0.30 21.27 -12.05
N LEU A 57 0.49 21.43 -10.72
CA LEU A 57 1.82 21.64 -10.15
C LEU A 57 2.69 20.39 -10.29
N ILE A 58 2.14 19.20 -10.07
CA ILE A 58 2.85 17.93 -10.28
C ILE A 58 3.29 17.82 -11.73
N ARG A 59 2.40 18.06 -12.71
CA ARG A 59 2.75 18.05 -14.15
C ARG A 59 3.84 19.07 -14.47
N ARG A 60 3.82 20.25 -13.87
CA ARG A 60 4.86 21.28 -14.07
C ARG A 60 6.22 20.83 -13.52
N ILE A 61 6.24 20.23 -12.33
CA ILE A 61 7.48 19.74 -11.70
C ILE A 61 8.07 18.60 -12.55
N PHE A 62 7.26 17.66 -12.98
CA PHE A 62 7.67 16.50 -13.75
C PHE A 62 7.52 16.68 -15.27
N ARG A 63 7.56 17.93 -15.76
CA ARG A 63 7.40 18.23 -17.21
C ARG A 63 8.33 17.43 -18.12
N ARG A 64 9.50 17.04 -17.60
CA ARG A 64 10.51 16.24 -18.33
C ARG A 64 10.17 14.74 -18.33
N TYR A 65 9.29 14.31 -17.44
CA TYR A 65 8.86 12.93 -17.24
C TYR A 65 7.34 12.88 -17.02
N PRO A 66 6.54 13.17 -18.04
CA PRO A 66 5.08 13.31 -17.89
C PRO A 66 4.42 12.04 -17.36
N ALA A 67 4.90 10.85 -17.74
CA ALA A 67 4.40 9.57 -17.23
C ALA A 67 4.52 9.45 -15.71
N ILE A 68 5.56 10.02 -15.08
CA ILE A 68 5.70 10.05 -13.62
C ILE A 68 4.63 10.96 -13.00
N ALA A 69 4.37 12.11 -13.61
CA ALA A 69 3.33 13.02 -13.15
C ALA A 69 1.93 12.35 -13.18
N ASP A 70 1.61 11.71 -14.28
CA ASP A 70 0.33 11.04 -14.45
C ASP A 70 0.19 9.85 -13.49
N ALA A 71 1.24 9.06 -13.28
CA ALA A 71 1.27 7.99 -12.29
C ALA A 71 1.06 8.51 -10.85
N LEU A 72 1.71 9.61 -10.47
CA LEU A 72 1.52 10.25 -9.16
C LEU A 72 0.08 10.73 -8.95
N ILE A 73 -0.53 11.30 -9.99
CA ILE A 73 -1.91 11.80 -9.96
C ILE A 73 -2.91 10.64 -9.89
N ALA A 74 -2.68 9.56 -10.64
CA ALA A 74 -3.56 8.40 -10.67
C ALA A 74 -3.43 7.50 -9.43
N ARG A 75 -2.28 7.50 -8.75
CA ARG A 75 -1.98 6.60 -7.64
C ARG A 75 -3.06 6.53 -6.54
N PRO A 76 -3.68 7.64 -6.07
CA PRO A 76 -4.72 7.56 -5.06
C PRO A 76 -5.91 6.71 -5.47
N ALA A 77 -6.44 6.90 -6.67
CA ALA A 77 -7.57 6.14 -7.19
C ALA A 77 -7.21 4.65 -7.34
N ILE A 78 -6.03 4.34 -7.88
CA ILE A 78 -5.55 2.96 -8.05
C ILE A 78 -5.40 2.27 -6.68
N TYR A 79 -4.79 2.95 -5.70
CA TYR A 79 -4.63 2.42 -4.34
C TYR A 79 -5.98 2.12 -3.69
N ASN A 80 -6.94 3.05 -3.78
CA ASN A 80 -8.26 2.88 -3.18
C ASN A 80 -9.01 1.73 -3.84
N ALA A 81 -9.00 1.64 -5.18
CA ALA A 81 -9.63 0.55 -5.92
C ALA A 81 -9.02 -0.83 -5.55
N ALA A 82 -7.70 -0.93 -5.43
CA ALA A 82 -7.03 -2.16 -5.00
C ALA A 82 -7.42 -2.55 -3.57
N LYS A 83 -7.56 -1.58 -2.66
CA LYS A 83 -8.04 -1.83 -1.30
C LYS A 83 -9.51 -2.30 -1.30
N ASP A 84 -10.38 -1.69 -2.10
CA ASP A 84 -11.77 -2.10 -2.22
C ASP A 84 -11.88 -3.53 -2.78
N ARG A 85 -11.02 -3.90 -3.73
CA ARG A 85 -10.92 -5.28 -4.23
C ARG A 85 -10.54 -6.27 -3.14
N LEU A 86 -9.57 -5.92 -2.27
CA LEU A 86 -9.21 -6.75 -1.11
C LEU A 86 -10.38 -6.95 -0.15
N VAL A 87 -11.15 -5.89 0.15
CA VAL A 87 -12.33 -5.98 1.01
C VAL A 87 -13.39 -6.89 0.39
N GLU A 88 -13.58 -6.84 -0.93
CA GLU A 88 -14.50 -7.75 -1.61
C GLU A 88 -14.02 -9.20 -1.56
N LEU A 89 -12.72 -9.45 -1.74
CA LEU A 89 -12.14 -10.79 -1.59
C LEU A 89 -12.27 -11.33 -0.15
N GLU A 90 -12.15 -10.47 0.86
CA GLU A 90 -12.41 -10.84 2.25
C GLU A 90 -13.86 -11.28 2.45
N ARG A 91 -14.84 -10.56 1.89
CA ARG A 91 -16.27 -10.94 1.93
C ARG A 91 -16.55 -12.27 1.24
N GLN A 92 -15.78 -12.62 0.21
CA GLN A 92 -15.85 -13.89 -0.50
C GLN A 92 -15.11 -15.03 0.22
N GLY A 93 -14.48 -14.78 1.37
CA GLY A 93 -13.66 -15.77 2.08
C GLY A 93 -12.32 -16.08 1.40
N LYS A 94 -11.92 -15.29 0.40
CA LYS A 94 -10.68 -15.47 -0.37
C LYS A 94 -9.50 -14.66 0.17
N ALA A 95 -9.74 -13.74 1.10
CA ALA A 95 -8.69 -12.95 1.72
C ALA A 95 -8.85 -12.83 3.24
N GLN A 96 -7.73 -12.75 3.93
CA GLN A 96 -7.64 -12.27 5.32
C GLN A 96 -6.89 -10.94 5.31
N LEU A 97 -7.51 -9.92 5.93
CA LEU A 97 -6.97 -8.57 5.92
C LEU A 97 -6.58 -8.14 7.33
N PHE A 98 -5.30 -7.86 7.51
CA PHE A 98 -4.79 -7.19 8.70
C PHE A 98 -4.68 -5.69 8.43
N PHE A 99 -5.35 -4.90 9.26
CA PHE A 99 -5.18 -3.46 9.32
C PHE A 99 -4.81 -3.06 10.75
N PRO A 100 -3.80 -2.21 10.96
CA PRO A 100 -3.47 -1.76 12.29
C PRO A 100 -4.65 -1.00 12.91
N GLU A 101 -5.00 -1.34 14.15
CA GLU A 101 -6.05 -0.64 14.91
C GLU A 101 -5.60 0.77 15.26
N ASP A 102 -4.33 0.91 15.65
CA ASP A 102 -3.69 2.19 15.94
C ASP A 102 -2.40 2.32 15.10
N MET A 103 -2.27 3.45 14.40
CA MET A 103 -1.09 3.78 13.60
C MET A 103 -0.68 5.21 13.88
N GLN A 104 0.14 5.40 14.90
CA GLN A 104 0.60 6.71 15.36
C GLN A 104 1.82 7.25 14.60
N VAL A 105 2.37 6.46 13.68
CA VAL A 105 3.56 6.85 12.92
C VAL A 105 3.24 7.14 11.46
N VAL A 106 3.98 8.10 10.90
CA VAL A 106 3.97 8.42 9.47
C VAL A 106 5.24 7.90 8.81
N SER A 107 5.24 7.82 7.47
CA SER A 107 6.39 7.29 6.70
C SER A 107 7.70 8.08 6.89
N THR A 108 7.64 9.27 7.47
CA THR A 108 8.80 10.14 7.77
C THR A 108 9.13 10.20 9.26
N GLU A 109 8.49 9.36 10.09
CA GLU A 109 8.74 9.33 11.53
C GLU A 109 10.20 8.96 11.83
N ARG A 110 10.82 9.67 12.76
CA ARG A 110 12.20 9.46 13.22
C ARG A 110 12.31 9.25 14.71
N ASN A 111 11.22 9.43 15.45
CA ASN A 111 11.23 9.20 16.88
C ASN A 111 11.25 7.70 17.17
N VAL A 112 12.39 7.22 17.68
CA VAL A 112 12.62 5.79 17.95
C VAL A 112 11.61 5.23 18.95
N HIS A 113 11.21 6.00 19.96
CA HIS A 113 10.21 5.56 20.95
C HIS A 113 8.84 5.34 20.31
N LYS A 114 8.40 6.24 19.42
CA LYS A 114 7.15 6.06 18.65
C LYS A 114 7.22 4.87 17.71
N LEU A 115 8.34 4.71 17.01
CA LEU A 115 8.57 3.55 16.13
C LEU A 115 8.52 2.24 16.91
N SER A 116 9.20 2.18 18.08
CA SER A 116 9.19 1.01 18.96
C SER A 116 7.79 0.71 19.50
N ALA A 117 7.08 1.72 19.99
CA ALA A 117 5.71 1.56 20.48
C ALA A 117 4.77 1.03 19.38
N ASN A 118 4.85 1.59 18.18
CA ASN A 118 4.05 1.15 17.03
C ASN A 118 4.39 -0.29 16.61
N TYR A 119 5.66 -0.69 16.66
CA TYR A 119 6.10 -2.06 16.41
C TYR A 119 5.50 -3.04 17.44
N GLN A 120 5.55 -2.70 18.73
CA GLN A 120 4.99 -3.55 19.79
C GLN A 120 3.47 -3.67 19.67
N ALA A 121 2.76 -2.60 19.32
CA ALA A 121 1.32 -2.63 19.08
C ALA A 121 0.97 -3.56 17.92
N GLY A 122 1.65 -3.45 16.78
CA GLY A 122 1.45 -4.33 15.63
C GLY A 122 1.76 -5.79 15.95
N LYS A 123 2.84 -6.04 16.73
CA LYS A 123 3.19 -7.39 17.18
C LYS A 123 2.12 -7.98 18.09
N ALA A 124 1.61 -7.22 19.04
CA ALA A 124 0.55 -7.68 19.95
C ALA A 124 -0.73 -8.01 19.18
N GLN A 125 -1.17 -7.14 18.27
CA GLN A 125 -2.32 -7.38 17.41
C GLN A 125 -2.12 -8.63 16.54
N THR A 126 -0.92 -8.84 16.00
CA THR A 126 -0.59 -10.05 15.22
C THR A 126 -0.81 -11.33 16.03
N TYR A 127 -0.37 -11.37 17.28
CA TYR A 127 -0.60 -12.55 18.14
C TYR A 127 -2.10 -12.84 18.37
N THR A 128 -2.90 -11.79 18.49
CA THR A 128 -4.36 -11.93 18.67
C THR A 128 -5.03 -12.48 17.40
N GLU A 129 -4.57 -12.06 16.22
CA GLU A 129 -5.17 -12.46 14.94
C GLU A 129 -4.56 -13.75 14.35
N TRP A 130 -3.40 -14.18 14.82
CA TRP A 130 -2.68 -15.34 14.30
C TRP A 130 -3.49 -16.64 14.19
N PRO A 131 -4.32 -17.04 15.18
CA PRO A 131 -5.11 -18.27 15.06
C PRO A 131 -6.03 -18.26 13.84
N ARG A 132 -6.70 -17.12 13.55
CA ARG A 132 -7.58 -16.94 12.40
C ARG A 132 -6.80 -17.02 11.08
N TRP A 133 -5.62 -16.43 11.02
CA TRP A 133 -4.79 -16.50 9.81
C TRP A 133 -4.28 -17.90 9.56
N LYS A 134 -3.86 -18.60 10.62
CA LYS A 134 -3.39 -19.99 10.52
C LYS A 134 -4.49 -20.91 9.98
N GLU A 135 -5.70 -20.80 10.49
CA GLU A 135 -6.85 -21.53 9.98
C GLU A 135 -7.08 -21.25 8.50
N PHE A 136 -7.19 -19.98 8.12
CA PHE A 136 -7.39 -19.57 6.73
C PHE A 136 -6.30 -20.06 5.76
N LEU A 137 -5.05 -20.12 6.20
CA LEU A 137 -3.93 -20.53 5.33
C LEU A 137 -3.79 -22.05 5.21
N LEU A 138 -4.33 -22.83 6.16
CA LEU A 138 -4.23 -24.28 6.16
C LEU A 138 -5.44 -24.98 5.53
N ASP A 139 -6.57 -24.28 5.38
CA ASP A 139 -7.76 -24.73 4.64
C ASP A 139 -7.54 -24.60 3.12
#